data_2e5a95b5e07fb0d358292e166dd4375e
#
_entry.id   2e5a95b5e07fb0d358292e166dd4375e
#
_cell.length_a   1.000
_cell.length_b   1.000
_cell.length_c   1.000
_cell.angle_alpha   90.00
_cell.angle_beta   90.00
_cell.angle_gamma   90.00
#
_symmetry.space_group_name_H-M   'P 1'
#
loop_
_entity.id
_entity.type
_entity.pdbx_description
1 polymer ?
#
loop_
_entity_poly.entity_id
_entity_poly.type
_entity_poly.pdbx_seq_one_letter_code
_entity_poly.pdbx_strand_id
1 'polypeptide(L)'
;AALVEMIPQPLLAMDGPVGRDLAQFQPHCVVSDSLCFWGKLWAAKLACPYVCSPTTFAFNRHTAKLMKQTPGQFLRLLAGRGRIRRCMAQLCQAGYPVKGLLSLIENDGHTDTIVYTSREFQPLADTFSSRYAFIGPSVPELTHAPRSGGDRQIYISLGTVNNRSRSFSVS
;
A
#
# COMPACT_ATOMS: atom_id res chain seq x y z
N ALA A 1 7.01 0.24 -15.33
CA ALA A 1 6.12 0.65 -16.44
C ALA A 1 4.76 -0.06 -16.32
N ALA A 2 4.71 -1.40 -16.17
CA ALA A 2 3.46 -2.16 -16.10
C ALA A 2 2.52 -1.68 -14.97
N LEU A 3 3.04 -1.41 -13.77
CA LEU A 3 2.21 -0.98 -12.64
C LEU A 3 1.49 0.34 -12.92
N VAL A 4 2.16 1.28 -13.58
CA VAL A 4 1.59 2.61 -13.90
C VAL A 4 0.49 2.52 -14.96
N GLU A 5 0.60 1.57 -15.89
CA GLU A 5 -0.41 1.32 -16.91
C GLU A 5 -1.65 0.60 -16.36
N MET A 6 -1.48 -0.16 -15.27
CA MET A 6 -2.57 -0.85 -14.58
C MET A 6 -3.44 0.09 -13.72
N ILE A 7 -3.02 1.33 -13.49
CA ILE A 7 -3.72 2.25 -12.59
C ILE A 7 -4.99 2.86 -13.22
N PRO A 8 -4.95 3.52 -14.39
CA PRO A 8 -6.10 4.27 -14.88
C PRO A 8 -7.20 3.39 -15.44
N GLN A 9 -6.86 2.33 -16.15
CA GLN A 9 -7.85 1.52 -16.86
C GLN A 9 -8.87 0.84 -15.93
N PRO A 10 -8.47 0.10 -14.87
CA PRO A 10 -9.43 -0.46 -13.93
C PRO A 10 -10.24 0.62 -13.19
N LEU A 11 -9.58 1.72 -12.79
CA LEU A 11 -10.28 2.80 -12.08
C LEU A 11 -11.34 3.45 -12.96
N LEU A 12 -11.01 3.78 -14.22
CA LEU A 12 -11.95 4.38 -15.15
C LEU A 12 -13.07 3.41 -15.56
N ALA A 13 -12.77 2.11 -15.68
CA ALA A 13 -13.78 1.10 -15.95
C ALA A 13 -14.77 0.94 -14.77
N MET A 14 -14.29 1.07 -13.54
CA MET A 14 -15.11 1.02 -12.33
C MET A 14 -15.86 2.34 -12.06
N ASP A 15 -15.41 3.46 -12.65
CA ASP A 15 -15.96 4.80 -12.36
C ASP A 15 -17.47 4.89 -12.55
N GLY A 16 -17.99 4.30 -13.61
CA GLY A 16 -19.43 4.29 -13.89
C GLY A 16 -20.26 3.49 -12.88
N PRO A 17 -20.04 2.18 -12.73
CA PRO A 17 -20.82 1.35 -11.81
C PRO A 17 -20.52 1.65 -10.33
N VAL A 18 -19.27 1.53 -9.91
CA VAL A 18 -18.88 1.72 -8.50
C VAL A 18 -19.09 3.17 -8.05
N GLY A 19 -18.88 4.14 -8.94
CA GLY A 19 -19.11 5.55 -8.63
C GLY A 19 -20.54 5.88 -8.32
N ARG A 20 -21.49 5.31 -9.05
CA ARG A 20 -22.91 5.47 -8.75
C ARG A 20 -23.29 4.84 -7.40
N ASP A 21 -22.79 3.63 -7.14
CA ASP A 21 -23.05 2.92 -5.90
C ASP A 21 -22.49 3.69 -4.70
N LEU A 22 -21.25 4.19 -4.81
CA LEU A 22 -20.63 5.00 -3.75
C LEU A 22 -21.34 6.34 -3.55
N ALA A 23 -21.75 7.01 -4.63
CA ALA A 23 -22.51 8.26 -4.54
C ALA A 23 -23.88 8.06 -3.89
N GLN A 24 -24.53 6.93 -4.16
CA GLN A 24 -25.79 6.56 -3.52
C GLN A 24 -25.60 6.15 -2.06
N PHE A 25 -24.53 5.41 -1.75
CA PHE A 25 -24.21 4.96 -0.40
C PHE A 25 -23.80 6.12 0.52
N GLN A 26 -23.23 7.20 -0.04
CA GLN A 26 -22.75 8.39 0.70
C GLN A 26 -21.85 8.04 1.90
N PRO A 27 -20.69 7.41 1.68
CA PRO A 27 -19.82 6.96 2.76
C PRO A 27 -19.33 8.15 3.59
N HIS A 28 -19.35 8.01 4.91
CA HIS A 28 -18.79 9.00 5.84
C HIS A 28 -17.24 8.96 5.88
N CYS A 29 -16.65 7.83 5.51
CA CYS A 29 -15.22 7.63 5.45
C CYS A 29 -14.90 6.48 4.48
N VAL A 30 -13.76 6.56 3.80
CA VAL A 30 -13.21 5.45 3.01
C VAL A 30 -11.96 4.93 3.69
N VAL A 31 -11.92 3.62 3.92
CA VAL A 31 -10.73 2.91 4.43
C VAL A 31 -10.24 1.97 3.35
N SER A 32 -8.97 2.05 2.97
CA SER A 32 -8.40 1.11 2.01
C SER A 32 -6.92 0.83 2.24
N ASP A 33 -6.44 -0.29 1.71
CA ASP A 33 -5.02 -0.61 1.67
C ASP A 33 -4.23 0.45 0.87
N SER A 34 -2.97 0.65 1.22
CA SER A 34 -2.08 1.59 0.57
C SER A 34 -1.84 1.31 -0.92
N LEU A 35 -1.91 0.04 -1.32
CA LEU A 35 -1.83 -0.37 -2.73
C LEU A 35 -3.17 -0.23 -3.48
N CYS A 36 -4.27 -0.08 -2.75
CA CYS A 36 -5.60 0.22 -3.27
C CYS A 36 -5.81 1.73 -3.42
N PHE A 37 -4.93 2.40 -4.18
CA PHE A 37 -4.95 3.86 -4.38
C PHE A 37 -6.27 4.38 -4.96
N TRP A 38 -7.10 3.54 -5.58
CA TRP A 38 -8.46 3.90 -5.98
C TRP A 38 -9.34 4.28 -4.79
N GLY A 39 -9.19 3.67 -3.61
CA GLY A 39 -9.91 4.09 -2.40
C GLY A 39 -9.59 5.55 -2.03
N LYS A 40 -8.33 5.94 -2.05
CA LYS A 40 -7.89 7.32 -1.83
C LYS A 40 -8.47 8.29 -2.88
N LEU A 41 -8.45 7.88 -4.15
CA LEU A 41 -8.97 8.69 -5.25
C LEU A 41 -10.49 8.86 -5.17
N TRP A 42 -11.22 7.80 -4.81
CA TRP A 42 -12.66 7.86 -4.57
C TRP A 42 -13.01 8.78 -3.41
N ALA A 43 -12.32 8.63 -2.26
CA ALA A 43 -12.53 9.52 -1.11
C ALA A 43 -12.32 10.99 -1.50
N ALA A 44 -11.28 11.28 -2.26
CA ALA A 44 -11.00 12.64 -2.74
C ALA A 44 -12.07 13.15 -3.71
N LYS A 45 -12.57 12.30 -4.62
CA LYS A 45 -13.65 12.64 -5.56
C LYS A 45 -14.97 12.91 -4.85
N LEU A 46 -15.27 12.14 -3.79
CA LEU A 46 -16.47 12.26 -2.98
C LEU A 46 -16.34 13.31 -1.86
N ALA A 47 -15.18 13.93 -1.72
CA ALA A 47 -14.86 14.87 -0.64
C ALA A 47 -15.13 14.30 0.77
N CYS A 48 -14.92 12.99 0.96
CA CYS A 48 -15.08 12.34 2.26
C CYS A 48 -13.71 11.99 2.89
N PRO A 49 -13.65 11.84 4.22
CA PRO A 49 -12.44 11.43 4.93
C PRO A 49 -11.87 10.11 4.40
N TYR A 50 -10.53 10.00 4.44
CA TYR A 50 -9.80 8.82 4.00
C TYR A 50 -8.85 8.33 5.09
N VAL A 51 -8.88 7.02 5.35
CA VAL A 51 -7.94 6.34 6.24
C VAL A 51 -7.19 5.28 5.43
N CYS A 52 -5.87 5.33 5.49
CA CYS A 52 -5.01 4.33 4.88
C CYS A 52 -4.76 3.18 5.85
N SER A 53 -4.88 1.95 5.37
CA SER A 53 -4.69 0.73 6.15
C SER A 53 -3.69 -0.20 5.45
N PRO A 54 -2.38 0.14 5.41
CA PRO A 54 -1.38 -0.69 4.74
C PRO A 54 -1.23 -2.04 5.45
N THR A 55 -1.28 -3.11 4.65
CA THR A 55 -1.06 -4.49 5.13
C THR A 55 0.43 -4.84 5.29
N THR A 56 1.32 -3.92 4.92
CA THR A 56 2.78 -4.05 5.01
C THR A 56 3.35 -2.89 5.82
N PHE A 57 4.61 -2.56 5.61
CA PHE A 57 5.23 -1.39 6.21
C PHE A 57 4.62 -0.08 5.71
N ALA A 58 4.58 0.91 6.59
CA ALA A 58 4.26 2.28 6.19
C ALA A 58 5.34 2.82 5.24
N PHE A 59 4.88 3.62 4.27
CA PHE A 59 5.74 4.15 3.22
C PHE A 59 5.74 5.67 3.22
N ASN A 60 6.94 6.27 3.15
CA ASN A 60 7.14 7.69 2.96
C ASN A 60 8.40 7.95 2.11
N ARG A 61 8.71 9.22 1.83
CA ARG A 61 9.91 9.63 1.08
C ARG A 61 11.23 9.14 1.67
N HIS A 62 11.29 8.92 2.98
CA HIS A 62 12.51 8.45 3.67
C HIS A 62 12.67 6.94 3.49
N THR A 63 11.60 6.16 3.67
CA THR A 63 11.63 4.72 3.41
C THR A 63 11.81 4.41 1.93
N ALA A 64 11.35 5.26 1.02
CA ALA A 64 11.59 5.15 -0.42
C ALA A 64 13.09 5.13 -0.76
N LYS A 65 13.92 5.86 0.00
CA LYS A 65 15.39 5.88 -0.18
C LYS A 65 16.07 4.57 0.18
N LEU A 66 15.45 3.75 1.05
CA LEU A 66 15.95 2.42 1.38
C LEU A 66 15.80 1.44 0.21
N MET A 67 14.85 1.71 -0.69
CA MET A 67 14.68 0.93 -1.90
C MET A 67 15.82 1.25 -2.88
N LYS A 68 16.82 0.39 -2.94
CA LYS A 68 17.95 0.52 -3.89
C LYS A 68 17.38 0.46 -5.31
N GLN A 69 17.31 1.59 -5.98
CA GLN A 69 16.94 1.62 -7.39
C GLN A 69 18.15 1.28 -8.25
N THR A 70 17.99 0.32 -9.14
CA THR A 70 19.03 0.01 -10.12
C THR A 70 19.03 1.06 -11.25
N PRO A 71 20.17 1.36 -11.88
CA PRO A 71 20.23 2.29 -13.02
C PRO A 71 19.24 1.95 -14.13
N GLY A 72 18.99 0.65 -14.36
CA GLY A 72 18.01 0.19 -15.34
C GLY A 72 16.56 0.52 -14.95
N GLN A 73 16.22 0.53 -13.67
CA GLN A 73 14.90 0.96 -13.20
C GLN A 73 14.71 2.46 -13.40
N PHE A 74 15.75 3.25 -13.17
CA PHE A 74 15.73 4.69 -13.40
C PHE A 74 15.53 5.02 -14.90
N LEU A 75 16.26 4.36 -15.79
CA LEU A 75 16.08 4.50 -17.24
C LEU A 75 14.66 4.11 -17.69
N ARG A 76 14.11 3.02 -17.15
CA ARG A 76 12.71 2.61 -17.44
C ARG A 76 11.69 3.63 -16.95
N LEU A 77 11.95 4.26 -15.81
CA LEU A 77 11.08 5.33 -15.29
C LEU A 77 11.13 6.56 -16.20
N LEU A 78 12.33 6.96 -16.65
CA LEU A 78 12.50 8.05 -17.60
C LEU A 78 11.82 7.78 -18.95
N ALA A 79 12.00 6.59 -19.50
CA ALA A 79 11.34 6.18 -20.75
C ALA A 79 9.81 6.13 -20.60
N GLY A 80 9.30 5.85 -19.40
CA GLY A 80 7.87 5.79 -19.09
C GLY A 80 7.21 7.15 -18.82
N ARG A 81 7.96 8.25 -18.72
CA ARG A 81 7.41 9.57 -18.32
C ARG A 81 6.23 10.04 -19.17
N GLY A 82 6.28 9.84 -20.47
CA GLY A 82 5.19 10.22 -21.38
C GLY A 82 3.89 9.45 -21.10
N ARG A 83 4.01 8.16 -20.78
CA ARG A 83 2.88 7.29 -20.42
C ARG A 83 2.31 7.67 -19.04
N ILE A 84 3.18 7.90 -18.06
CA ILE A 84 2.78 8.36 -16.72
C ILE A 84 2.00 9.68 -16.85
N ARG A 85 2.52 10.63 -17.61
CA ARG A 85 1.85 11.93 -17.83
C ARG A 85 0.47 11.78 -18.47
N ARG A 86 0.34 10.91 -19.48
CA ARG A 86 -0.95 10.63 -20.11
C ARG A 86 -1.93 9.98 -19.12
N CYS A 87 -1.47 9.01 -18.35
CA CYS A 87 -2.24 8.36 -17.31
C CYS A 87 -2.78 9.38 -16.29
N MET A 88 -1.92 10.24 -15.77
CA MET A 88 -2.33 11.29 -14.82
C MET A 88 -3.34 12.26 -15.44
N ALA A 89 -3.13 12.64 -16.70
CA ALA A 89 -4.07 13.52 -17.42
C ALA A 89 -5.46 12.88 -17.57
N GLN A 90 -5.54 11.59 -17.89
CA GLN A 90 -6.80 10.86 -17.98
C GLN A 90 -7.54 10.84 -16.63
N LEU A 91 -6.82 10.60 -15.52
CA LEU A 91 -7.42 10.64 -14.19
C LEU A 91 -7.92 12.04 -13.83
N CYS A 92 -7.13 13.09 -14.13
CA CYS A 92 -7.58 14.46 -13.90
C CYS A 92 -8.82 14.82 -14.75
N GLN A 93 -8.88 14.39 -16.00
CA GLN A 93 -10.05 14.59 -16.86
C GLN A 93 -11.30 13.87 -16.34
N ALA A 94 -11.12 12.73 -15.69
CA ALA A 94 -12.20 11.99 -15.03
C ALA A 94 -12.59 12.56 -13.65
N GLY A 95 -12.01 13.71 -13.25
CA GLY A 95 -12.33 14.40 -12.00
C GLY A 95 -11.58 13.90 -10.77
N TYR A 96 -10.53 13.09 -10.95
CA TYR A 96 -9.69 12.66 -9.84
C TYR A 96 -8.57 13.67 -9.57
N PRO A 97 -8.41 14.16 -8.32
CA PRO A 97 -7.40 15.16 -7.97
C PRO A 97 -6.02 14.53 -7.81
N VAL A 98 -5.34 14.20 -8.92
CA VAL A 98 -4.03 13.56 -8.91
C VAL A 98 -2.93 14.59 -9.20
N LYS A 99 -2.00 14.77 -8.25
CA LYS A 99 -0.85 15.68 -8.39
C LYS A 99 0.37 15.02 -9.04
N GLY A 100 0.46 13.69 -9.00
CA GLY A 100 1.56 12.93 -9.57
C GLY A 100 1.57 11.48 -9.09
N LEU A 101 2.48 10.67 -9.63
CA LEU A 101 2.55 9.24 -9.31
C LEU A 101 2.80 8.98 -7.82
N LEU A 102 3.69 9.75 -7.20
CA LEU A 102 4.00 9.60 -5.77
C LEU A 102 2.80 9.93 -4.89
N SER A 103 1.97 10.88 -5.28
CA SER A 103 0.77 11.24 -4.51
C SER A 103 -0.28 10.14 -4.45
N LEU A 104 -0.18 9.11 -5.30
CA LEU A 104 -1.04 7.93 -5.24
C LEU A 104 -0.64 6.98 -4.11
N ILE A 105 0.66 6.86 -3.84
CA ILE A 105 1.24 5.88 -2.93
C ILE A 105 1.57 6.52 -1.58
N GLU A 106 2.10 7.75 -1.59
CA GLU A 106 2.48 8.48 -0.40
C GLU A 106 1.25 9.11 0.26
N ASN A 107 1.10 8.88 1.55
CA ASN A 107 0.12 9.60 2.33
C ASN A 107 0.65 11.01 2.60
N ASP A 108 -0.20 11.99 2.37
CA ASP A 108 0.08 13.37 2.77
C ASP A 108 0.04 13.52 4.30
N GLY A 109 0.46 14.69 4.79
CA GLY A 109 0.47 14.97 6.23
C GLY A 109 -0.92 15.04 6.87
N HIS A 110 -1.99 14.84 6.10
CA HIS A 110 -3.39 14.90 6.56
C HIS A 110 -4.09 13.54 6.56
N THR A 111 -3.46 12.49 6.03
CA THR A 111 -4.03 11.15 5.96
C THR A 111 -3.74 10.37 7.23
N ASP A 112 -4.77 9.94 7.94
CA ASP A 112 -4.63 9.01 9.04
C ASP A 112 -4.32 7.60 8.51
N THR A 113 -3.37 6.92 9.16
CA THR A 113 -2.86 5.64 8.69
C THR A 113 -2.77 4.64 9.83
N ILE A 114 -3.40 3.48 9.68
CA ILE A 114 -3.36 2.37 10.62
C ILE A 114 -2.33 1.36 10.11
N VAL A 115 -1.26 1.12 10.84
CA VAL A 115 -0.15 0.24 10.44
C VAL A 115 -0.13 -1.01 11.32
N TYR A 116 -0.28 -2.18 10.72
CA TYR A 116 -0.35 -3.48 11.42
C TYR A 116 1.05 -4.05 11.73
N THR A 117 2.00 -3.17 11.93
CA THR A 117 3.34 -3.53 12.40
C THR A 117 3.64 -2.72 13.66
N SER A 118 4.55 -3.22 14.50
CA SER A 118 4.96 -2.43 15.65
C SER A 118 5.89 -1.29 15.23
N ARG A 119 5.96 -0.25 16.05
CA ARG A 119 6.81 0.90 15.78
C ARG A 119 8.30 0.51 15.73
N GLU A 120 8.70 -0.46 16.56
CA GLU A 120 10.08 -0.98 16.65
C GLU A 120 10.47 -1.75 15.39
N PHE A 121 9.50 -2.43 14.75
CA PHE A 121 9.74 -3.20 13.54
C PHE A 121 9.64 -2.36 12.26
N GLN A 122 9.03 -1.17 12.34
CA GLN A 122 8.88 -0.27 11.21
C GLN A 122 10.21 0.41 10.88
N PRO A 123 10.78 0.25 9.66
CA PRO A 123 11.96 0.99 9.25
C PRO A 123 11.74 2.49 9.31
N LEU A 124 12.69 3.23 9.89
CA LEU A 124 12.65 4.69 10.01
C LEU A 124 11.37 5.21 10.67
N ALA A 125 10.89 4.53 11.71
CA ALA A 125 9.64 4.83 12.40
C ALA A 125 9.53 6.30 12.86
N ASP A 126 10.65 6.92 13.23
CA ASP A 126 10.69 8.31 13.70
C ASP A 126 10.47 9.35 12.60
N THR A 127 10.43 8.92 11.34
CA THR A 127 10.11 9.81 10.21
C THR A 127 8.62 9.90 9.92
N PHE A 128 7.78 9.16 10.66
CA PHE A 128 6.33 9.19 10.53
C PHE A 128 5.71 10.08 11.58
N SER A 129 4.70 10.84 11.19
CA SER A 129 3.97 11.75 12.07
C SER A 129 3.03 11.00 13.03
N SER A 130 2.42 11.73 13.96
CA SER A 130 1.42 11.20 14.90
C SER A 130 0.14 10.68 14.21
N ARG A 131 -0.05 10.93 12.92
CA ARG A 131 -1.16 10.36 12.14
C ARG A 131 -0.97 8.90 11.76
N TYR A 132 0.19 8.32 12.06
CA TYR A 132 0.46 6.90 11.86
C TYR A 132 0.30 6.16 13.17
N ALA A 133 -0.78 5.38 13.29
CA ALA A 133 -1.03 4.50 14.43
C ALA A 133 -0.39 3.12 14.17
N PHE A 134 0.72 2.84 14.84
CA PHE A 134 1.38 1.53 14.79
C PHE A 134 0.72 0.64 15.85
N ILE A 135 -0.19 -0.24 15.41
CA ILE A 135 -1.01 -1.07 16.30
C ILE A 135 -0.50 -2.49 16.47
N GLY A 136 0.56 -2.86 15.74
CA GLY A 136 1.04 -4.24 15.72
C GLY A 136 0.17 -5.17 14.85
N PRO A 137 0.52 -6.47 14.80
CA PRO A 137 -0.22 -7.44 14.02
C PRO A 137 -1.62 -7.67 14.62
N SER A 138 -2.64 -7.73 13.77
CA SER A 138 -4.01 -8.07 14.16
C SER A 138 -4.14 -9.60 14.31
N VAL A 139 -3.56 -10.13 15.36
CA VAL A 139 -3.70 -11.55 15.72
C VAL A 139 -4.44 -11.68 17.03
N PRO A 140 -5.34 -12.67 17.20
CA PRO A 140 -5.97 -12.92 18.49
C PRO A 140 -4.90 -13.31 19.50
N GLU A 141 -5.08 -12.90 20.76
CA GLU A 141 -4.25 -13.39 21.86
C GLU A 141 -4.36 -14.90 21.92
N LEU A 142 -3.27 -15.58 21.57
CA LEU A 142 -3.19 -17.02 21.71
C LEU A 142 -2.88 -17.32 23.16
N THR A 143 -3.89 -17.73 23.93
CA THR A 143 -3.73 -18.27 25.28
C THR A 143 -3.12 -19.68 25.23
N HIS A 144 -1.97 -19.82 24.60
CA HIS A 144 -1.23 -21.06 24.66
C HIS A 144 -0.27 -20.99 25.84
N ALA A 145 -0.50 -21.89 26.79
CA ALA A 145 0.50 -22.13 27.82
C ALA A 145 1.86 -22.44 27.15
N PRO A 146 2.96 -21.88 27.64
CA PRO A 146 4.28 -22.23 27.13
C PRO A 146 4.45 -23.75 27.21
N ARG A 147 4.75 -24.38 26.08
CA ARG A 147 5.06 -25.82 26.05
C ARG A 147 6.32 -26.05 26.86
N SER A 148 6.16 -26.59 28.06
CA SER A 148 7.26 -27.13 28.86
C SER A 148 7.64 -28.51 28.30
N GLY A 149 8.49 -28.53 27.28
CA GLY A 149 8.97 -29.78 26.70
C GLY A 149 10.35 -29.56 26.10
N GLY A 150 11.29 -30.41 26.52
CA GLY A 150 12.73 -30.25 26.32
C GLY A 150 13.28 -30.35 24.89
N ASP A 151 12.45 -30.51 23.87
CA ASP A 151 12.92 -30.62 22.49
C ASP A 151 13.08 -29.24 21.85
N ARG A 152 14.22 -29.02 21.22
CA ARG A 152 14.49 -27.80 20.43
C ARG A 152 13.61 -27.81 19.19
N GLN A 153 12.75 -26.83 19.06
CA GLN A 153 11.92 -26.66 17.86
C GLN A 153 12.55 -25.64 16.93
N ILE A 154 12.65 -25.99 15.66
CA ILE A 154 13.12 -25.08 14.60
C ILE A 154 11.92 -24.81 13.69
N TYR A 155 11.54 -23.54 13.56
CA TYR A 155 10.53 -23.09 12.62
C TYR A 155 11.21 -22.54 11.37
N ILE A 156 10.93 -23.13 10.20
CA ILE A 156 11.44 -22.67 8.91
C ILE A 156 10.26 -22.27 8.04
N SER A 157 10.24 -21.03 7.58
CA SER A 157 9.21 -20.52 6.68
C SER A 157 9.84 -19.76 5.52
N LEU A 158 9.48 -20.14 4.29
CA LEU A 158 9.87 -19.44 3.05
C LEU A 158 8.85 -18.37 2.64
N GLY A 159 7.85 -18.12 3.48
CA GLY A 159 6.73 -17.24 3.17
C GLY A 159 5.76 -17.85 2.15
N THR A 160 4.75 -17.06 1.77
CA THR A 160 3.66 -17.52 0.89
C THR A 160 3.91 -17.21 -0.59
N VAL A 161 4.75 -16.23 -0.90
CA VAL A 161 4.94 -15.71 -2.26
C VAL A 161 6.11 -16.39 -2.99
N ASN A 162 7.20 -16.68 -2.28
CA ASN A 162 8.45 -17.20 -2.86
C ASN A 162 8.71 -18.68 -2.55
N ASN A 163 7.66 -19.48 -2.37
CA ASN A 163 7.75 -20.89 -2.01
C ASN A 163 8.12 -21.84 -3.17
N ARG A 164 8.38 -21.31 -4.38
CA ARG A 164 8.75 -22.11 -5.56
C ARG A 164 10.23 -22.43 -5.70
N SER A 165 11.06 -22.05 -4.74
CA SER A 165 12.49 -22.40 -4.75
C SER A 165 12.65 -23.91 -4.50
N ARG A 166 12.85 -24.69 -5.57
CA ARG A 166 13.01 -26.15 -5.56
C ARG A 166 14.37 -26.63 -5.01
N SER A 167 15.17 -25.77 -4.40
CA SER A 167 16.55 -26.07 -4.01
C SER A 167 16.76 -26.38 -2.53
N PHE A 168 15.69 -26.60 -1.76
CA PHE A 168 15.80 -27.16 -0.41
C PHE A 168 15.42 -28.64 -0.45
N SER A 169 16.37 -29.51 -0.79
CA SER A 169 16.32 -30.93 -0.43
C SER A 169 16.98 -31.06 0.94
N VAL A 170 16.22 -31.42 1.94
CA VAL A 170 16.74 -31.91 3.22
C VAL A 170 17.17 -33.35 2.95
N SER A 171 18.48 -33.58 2.91
CA SER A 171 19.07 -34.91 2.97
C SER A 171 19.24 -35.34 4.42
#